data_666982d3c717d060b24bb91dba34ffb3
#
_entry.id   666982d3c717d060b24bb91dba34ffb3
#
_cell.length_a   1.000
_cell.length_b   1.000
_cell.length_c   1.000
_cell.angle_alpha   90.00
_cell.angle_beta   90.00
_cell.angle_gamma   90.00
#
_symmetry.space_group_name_H-M   'P 1'
#
loop_
_entity.id
_entity.type
_entity.pdbx_description
1 polymer ?
#
loop_
_entity_poly.entity_id
_entity_poly.type
_entity_poly.pdbx_seq_one_letter_code
_entity_poly.pdbx_strand_id
1 'polypeptide(L)'
;MIESNSFKISILFSGIFLSIIPDILNLNDGFTSDGKLVIRMLILMIFCWLTEIIPISITALLPILFSPFFLEIKFTEVLSNYASSVVFLLLGGFILAQGFEKSQLHRRIALKTLLEFGKTRKRIIFIIMFATAFFSMWLSNTATCLLMLPIVKN
;
A
#
# COMPACT_ATOMS: atom_id res chain seq x y z
N MET A 1 -2.46 23.96 7.06
CA MET A 1 -1.27 24.09 7.92
C MET A 1 -0.09 24.02 6.99
N ILE A 2 0.59 25.14 6.74
CA ILE A 2 1.74 25.24 5.83
C ILE A 2 2.94 24.75 6.64
N GLU A 3 3.22 23.45 6.57
CA GLU A 3 4.52 22.97 7.06
C GLU A 3 5.60 23.65 6.24
N SER A 4 6.49 24.38 6.92
CA SER A 4 7.59 25.11 6.30
C SER A 4 8.38 24.16 5.38
N ASN A 5 8.62 24.58 4.12
CA ASN A 5 9.45 23.81 3.18
C ASN A 5 10.80 23.42 3.78
N SER A 6 11.34 24.24 4.68
CA SER A 6 12.57 23.94 5.43
C SER A 6 12.46 22.70 6.31
N PHE A 7 11.29 22.45 6.92
CA PHE A 7 11.05 21.27 7.73
C PHE A 7 11.04 20.00 6.88
N LYS A 8 10.36 20.01 5.72
CA LYS A 8 10.33 18.89 4.78
C LYS A 8 11.72 18.57 4.23
N ILE A 9 12.48 19.60 3.89
CA ILE A 9 13.87 19.45 3.42
C ILE A 9 14.75 18.81 4.50
N SER A 10 14.63 19.27 5.75
CA SER A 10 15.39 18.70 6.89
C SER A 10 15.09 17.22 7.09
N ILE A 11 13.81 16.79 6.96
CA ILE A 11 13.44 15.38 7.08
C ILE A 11 14.00 14.57 5.89
N LEU A 12 13.96 15.09 4.66
CA LEU A 12 14.57 14.41 3.51
C LEU A 12 16.08 14.18 3.71
N PHE A 13 16.80 15.19 4.21
CA PHE A 13 18.21 15.04 4.55
C PHE A 13 18.45 13.97 5.63
N SER A 14 17.60 13.89 6.64
CA SER A 14 17.70 12.83 7.66
C SER A 14 17.44 11.44 7.08
N GLY A 15 16.54 11.29 6.11
CA GLY A 15 16.30 10.04 5.39
C GLY A 15 17.50 9.60 4.55
N ILE A 16 18.12 10.53 3.84
CA ILE A 16 19.36 10.27 3.08
C ILE A 16 20.48 9.86 4.04
N PHE A 17 20.64 10.56 5.16
CA PHE A 17 21.63 10.22 6.17
C PHE A 17 21.38 8.82 6.76
N LEU A 18 20.13 8.49 7.05
CA LEU A 18 19.76 7.16 7.57
C LEU A 18 20.10 6.05 6.57
N SER A 19 19.98 6.31 5.27
CA SER A 19 20.28 5.32 4.22
C SER A 19 21.77 4.98 4.11
N ILE A 20 22.65 5.83 4.65
CA ILE A 20 24.11 5.64 4.65
C ILE A 20 24.57 4.89 5.90
N ILE A 21 23.77 4.86 6.97
CA ILE A 21 24.13 4.21 8.25
C ILE A 21 24.58 2.75 8.10
N PRO A 22 23.91 1.88 7.31
CA PRO A 22 24.33 0.49 7.16
C PRO A 22 25.75 0.32 6.61
N ASP A 23 26.21 1.26 5.78
CA ASP A 23 27.57 1.23 5.25
C ASP A 23 28.62 1.65 6.30
N ILE A 24 28.27 2.67 7.09
CA ILE A 24 29.14 3.15 8.18
C ILE A 24 29.33 2.06 9.25
N LEU A 25 28.26 1.30 9.51
CA LEU A 25 28.28 0.21 10.52
C LEU A 25 28.75 -1.14 9.96
N ASN A 26 29.22 -1.20 8.69
CA ASN A 26 29.63 -2.42 8.01
C ASN A 26 28.57 -3.55 8.04
N LEU A 27 27.29 -3.19 8.19
CA LEU A 27 26.18 -4.16 8.18
C LEU A 27 25.95 -4.80 6.81
N ASN A 28 26.55 -4.22 5.79
CA ASN A 28 26.45 -4.66 4.40
C ASN A 28 27.64 -5.52 3.94
N ASP A 29 28.48 -6.00 4.87
CA ASP A 29 29.59 -6.89 4.55
C ASP A 29 29.03 -8.21 3.99
N GLY A 30 29.46 -8.55 2.77
CA GLY A 30 28.94 -9.70 2.02
C GLY A 30 28.00 -9.36 0.88
N PHE A 31 27.52 -8.13 0.76
CA PHE A 31 26.75 -7.68 -0.40
C PHE A 31 27.67 -7.10 -1.48
N THR A 32 27.27 -7.30 -2.73
CA THR A 32 27.91 -6.63 -3.88
C THR A 32 27.67 -5.12 -3.81
N SER A 33 28.47 -4.33 -4.55
CA SER A 33 28.27 -2.87 -4.66
C SER A 33 26.84 -2.49 -5.01
N ASP A 34 26.24 -3.21 -5.97
CA ASP A 34 24.86 -3.02 -6.41
C ASP A 34 23.85 -3.37 -5.30
N GLY A 35 24.13 -4.45 -4.56
CA GLY A 35 23.33 -4.85 -3.41
C GLY A 35 23.28 -3.76 -2.32
N LYS A 36 24.40 -3.13 -2.05
CA LYS A 36 24.50 -2.00 -1.09
C LYS A 36 23.66 -0.81 -1.55
N LEU A 37 23.71 -0.47 -2.84
CA LEU A 37 22.91 0.62 -3.42
C LEU A 37 21.40 0.33 -3.33
N VAL A 38 20.99 -0.91 -3.61
CA VAL A 38 19.59 -1.33 -3.46
C VAL A 38 19.12 -1.20 -2.02
N ILE A 39 19.94 -1.63 -1.03
CA ILE A 39 19.60 -1.50 0.38
C ILE A 39 19.44 -0.02 0.78
N ARG A 40 20.35 0.85 0.35
CA ARG A 40 20.25 2.29 0.61
C ARG A 40 18.95 2.88 0.05
N MET A 41 18.61 2.53 -1.20
CA MET A 41 17.37 2.97 -1.84
C MET A 41 16.14 2.47 -1.10
N LEU A 42 16.15 1.21 -0.65
CA LEU A 42 15.06 0.60 0.11
C LEU A 42 14.84 1.31 1.45
N ILE A 43 15.90 1.62 2.18
CA ILE A 43 15.83 2.36 3.45
C ILE A 43 15.25 3.76 3.21
N LEU A 44 15.70 4.44 2.17
CA LEU A 44 15.17 5.76 1.81
C LEU A 44 13.68 5.70 1.47
N MET A 45 13.24 4.71 0.71
CA MET A 45 11.83 4.51 0.38
C MET A 45 10.98 4.22 1.61
N ILE A 46 11.43 3.33 2.50
CA ILE A 46 10.74 3.04 3.77
C ILE A 46 10.61 4.32 4.60
N PHE A 47 11.68 5.10 4.69
CA PHE A 47 11.67 6.36 5.42
C PHE A 47 10.65 7.36 4.83
N CYS A 48 10.62 7.50 3.49
CA CYS A 48 9.65 8.36 2.81
C CYS A 48 8.21 7.88 3.02
N TRP A 49 7.96 6.57 3.07
CA TRP A 49 6.64 6.01 3.33
C TRP A 49 6.19 6.22 4.78
N LEU A 50 7.09 6.08 5.75
CA LEU A 50 6.77 6.28 7.16
C LEU A 50 6.54 7.75 7.52
N THR A 51 7.26 8.65 6.87
CA THR A 51 7.15 10.10 7.12
C THR A 51 6.10 10.80 6.27
N GLU A 52 5.60 10.11 5.20
CA GLU A 52 4.66 10.66 4.22
C GLU A 52 5.09 12.01 3.63
N ILE A 53 6.40 12.31 3.64
CA ILE A 53 6.95 13.58 3.18
C ILE A 53 6.80 13.76 1.68
N ILE A 54 6.84 12.62 0.97
CA ILE A 54 6.54 12.49 -0.46
C ILE A 54 5.31 11.57 -0.58
N PRO A 55 4.35 11.87 -1.46
CA PRO A 55 3.22 10.98 -1.70
C PRO A 55 3.69 9.55 -1.98
N ILE A 56 3.00 8.58 -1.37
CA ILE A 56 3.33 7.14 -1.44
C ILE A 56 3.55 6.68 -2.89
N SER A 57 2.71 7.16 -3.81
CA SER A 57 2.80 6.83 -5.24
C SER A 57 4.09 7.34 -5.89
N ILE A 58 4.57 8.53 -5.50
CA ILE A 58 5.82 9.10 -6.03
C ILE A 58 7.02 8.35 -5.46
N THR A 59 6.99 8.02 -4.17
CA THR A 59 8.03 7.20 -3.55
C THR A 59 8.17 5.84 -4.25
N ALA A 60 7.05 5.23 -4.64
CA ALA A 60 7.06 3.96 -5.37
C ALA A 60 7.71 4.06 -6.77
N LEU A 61 7.82 5.25 -7.36
CA LEU A 61 8.47 5.46 -8.66
C LEU A 61 9.98 5.75 -8.55
N LEU A 62 10.52 5.94 -7.34
CA LEU A 62 11.95 6.20 -7.15
C LEU A 62 12.87 5.16 -7.81
N PRO A 63 12.58 3.85 -7.77
CA PRO A 63 13.41 2.85 -8.45
C PRO A 63 13.55 3.09 -9.95
N ILE A 64 12.51 3.59 -10.63
CA ILE A 64 12.57 3.89 -12.07
C ILE A 64 13.60 4.98 -12.36
N LEU A 65 13.69 5.98 -11.46
CA LEU A 65 14.63 7.09 -11.64
C LEU A 65 16.05 6.72 -11.22
N PHE A 66 16.22 6.01 -10.11
CA PHE A 66 17.53 5.75 -9.53
C PHE A 66 18.26 4.55 -10.14
N SER A 67 17.54 3.45 -10.46
CA SER A 67 18.18 2.21 -10.91
C SER A 67 19.02 2.37 -12.18
N PRO A 68 18.57 3.07 -13.24
CA PRO A 68 19.38 3.23 -14.45
C PRO A 68 20.64 4.06 -14.26
N PHE A 69 20.64 4.98 -13.29
CA PHE A 69 21.78 5.86 -13.06
C PHE A 69 22.83 5.27 -12.12
N PHE A 70 22.42 4.41 -11.19
CA PHE A 70 23.29 3.92 -10.14
C PHE A 70 23.62 2.42 -10.24
N LEU A 71 22.75 1.62 -10.89
CA LEU A 71 22.87 0.16 -10.97
C LEU A 71 23.21 -0.35 -12.37
N GLU A 72 23.45 0.53 -13.33
CA GLU A 72 23.71 0.19 -14.75
C GLU A 72 22.65 -0.73 -15.37
N ILE A 73 21.46 -0.81 -14.79
CA ILE A 73 20.32 -1.59 -15.27
C ILE A 73 19.62 -0.82 -16.39
N LYS A 74 19.27 -1.51 -17.47
CA LYS A 74 18.55 -0.87 -18.58
C LYS A 74 17.18 -0.36 -18.10
N PHE A 75 16.85 0.88 -18.45
CA PHE A 75 15.57 1.50 -18.12
C PHE A 75 14.35 0.65 -18.51
N THR A 76 14.42 -0.02 -19.65
CA THR A 76 13.36 -0.93 -20.13
C THR A 76 13.17 -2.13 -19.23
N GLU A 77 14.21 -2.64 -18.60
CA GLU A 77 14.14 -3.76 -17.66
C GLU A 77 13.46 -3.35 -16.36
N VAL A 78 13.79 -2.18 -15.84
CA VAL A 78 13.10 -1.63 -14.65
C VAL A 78 11.62 -1.40 -14.94
N LEU A 79 11.29 -0.79 -16.09
CA LEU A 79 9.90 -0.54 -16.49
C LEU A 79 9.10 -1.82 -16.68
N SER A 80 9.71 -2.88 -17.21
CA SER A 80 9.00 -4.16 -17.43
C SER A 80 8.47 -4.76 -16.12
N ASN A 81 9.16 -4.54 -15.00
CA ASN A 81 8.70 -4.98 -13.68
C ASN A 81 7.44 -4.21 -13.21
N TYR A 82 7.35 -2.91 -13.55
CA TYR A 82 6.16 -2.10 -13.26
C TYR A 82 4.97 -2.43 -14.17
N ALA A 83 5.24 -2.92 -15.37
CA ALA A 83 4.25 -3.35 -16.35
C ALA A 83 4.07 -4.88 -16.38
N SER A 84 4.30 -5.56 -15.27
CA SER A 84 4.15 -7.02 -15.18
C SER A 84 2.68 -7.44 -15.22
N SER A 85 2.40 -8.68 -15.65
CA SER A 85 1.06 -9.25 -15.68
C SER A 85 0.35 -9.19 -14.33
N VAL A 86 1.10 -9.31 -13.23
CA VAL A 86 0.57 -9.22 -11.86
C VAL A 86 0.06 -7.81 -11.56
N VAL A 87 0.78 -6.77 -11.97
CA VAL A 87 0.35 -5.37 -11.77
C VAL A 87 -0.94 -5.09 -12.54
N PHE A 88 -1.06 -5.56 -13.78
CA PHE A 88 -2.29 -5.43 -14.57
C PHE A 88 -3.46 -6.23 -13.98
N LEU A 89 -3.19 -7.42 -13.44
CA LEU A 89 -4.21 -8.20 -12.72
C LEU A 89 -4.73 -7.43 -11.49
N LEU A 90 -3.84 -6.86 -10.70
CA LEU A 90 -4.21 -6.03 -9.55
C LEU A 90 -4.99 -4.79 -9.97
N LEU A 91 -4.57 -4.12 -11.04
CA LEU A 91 -5.29 -2.97 -11.58
C LEU A 91 -6.72 -3.34 -11.98
N GLY A 92 -6.89 -4.47 -12.69
CA GLY A 92 -8.21 -5.01 -13.02
C GLY A 92 -9.06 -5.28 -11.78
N GLY A 93 -8.45 -5.88 -10.74
CA GLY A 93 -9.10 -6.10 -9.45
C GLY A 93 -9.55 -4.81 -8.77
N PHE A 94 -8.75 -3.75 -8.79
CA PHE A 94 -9.11 -2.45 -8.24
C PHE A 94 -10.26 -1.78 -9.01
N ILE A 95 -10.28 -1.90 -10.35
CA ILE A 95 -11.39 -1.37 -11.16
C ILE A 95 -12.70 -2.10 -10.81
N LEU A 96 -12.67 -3.42 -10.69
CA LEU A 96 -13.82 -4.21 -10.25
C LEU A 96 -14.26 -3.82 -8.83
N ALA A 97 -13.32 -3.68 -7.89
CA ALA A 97 -13.61 -3.26 -6.52
C ALA A 97 -14.31 -1.90 -6.47
N GLN A 98 -13.87 -0.94 -7.27
CA GLN A 98 -14.53 0.36 -7.40
C GLN A 98 -15.98 0.23 -7.96
N GLY A 99 -16.19 -0.67 -8.91
CA GLY A 99 -17.52 -0.99 -9.40
C GLY A 99 -18.45 -1.53 -8.30
N PHE A 100 -17.95 -2.45 -7.48
CA PHE A 100 -18.65 -2.97 -6.29
C PHE A 100 -18.97 -1.88 -5.28
N GLU A 101 -18.03 -0.99 -5.01
CA GLU A 101 -18.21 0.11 -4.07
C GLU A 101 -19.26 1.11 -4.58
N LYS A 102 -19.15 1.54 -5.83
CA LYS A 102 -20.06 2.52 -6.45
C LYS A 102 -21.49 1.99 -6.59
N SER A 103 -21.67 0.71 -6.90
CA SER A 103 -22.99 0.05 -7.00
C SER A 103 -23.62 -0.28 -5.65
N GLN A 104 -22.86 -0.15 -4.54
CA GLN A 104 -23.26 -0.58 -3.19
C GLN A 104 -23.75 -2.04 -3.11
N LEU A 105 -23.28 -2.88 -4.02
CA LEU A 105 -23.68 -4.28 -4.11
C LEU A 105 -23.35 -5.05 -2.82
N HIS A 106 -22.18 -4.79 -2.24
CA HIS A 106 -21.76 -5.35 -0.97
C HIS A 106 -22.77 -5.10 0.17
N ARG A 107 -23.35 -3.87 0.25
CA ARG A 107 -24.36 -3.52 1.24
C ARG A 107 -25.65 -4.31 1.02
N ARG A 108 -26.10 -4.44 -0.23
CA ARG A 108 -27.31 -5.21 -0.58
C ARG A 108 -27.14 -6.68 -0.21
N ILE A 109 -25.98 -7.28 -0.52
CA ILE A 109 -25.69 -8.68 -0.19
C ILE A 109 -25.66 -8.86 1.32
N ALA A 110 -24.96 -7.99 2.07
CA ALA A 110 -24.85 -8.10 3.52
C ALA A 110 -26.24 -8.00 4.19
N LEU A 111 -27.06 -7.01 3.81
CA LEU A 111 -28.42 -6.85 4.34
C LEU A 111 -29.34 -8.03 3.99
N LYS A 112 -29.30 -8.51 2.74
CA LYS A 112 -30.10 -9.68 2.34
C LYS A 112 -29.73 -10.92 3.14
N THR A 113 -28.42 -11.18 3.30
CA THR A 113 -27.94 -12.31 4.11
C THR A 113 -28.34 -12.19 5.58
N LEU A 114 -28.31 -10.98 6.14
CA LEU A 114 -28.78 -10.70 7.50
C LEU A 114 -30.26 -10.98 7.68
N LEU A 115 -31.09 -10.54 6.74
CA LEU A 115 -32.56 -10.75 6.77
C LEU A 115 -32.92 -12.23 6.66
N GLU A 116 -32.22 -12.99 5.81
CA GLU A 116 -32.52 -14.41 5.59
C GLU A 116 -31.99 -15.32 6.73
N PHE A 117 -30.80 -15.06 7.23
CA PHE A 117 -30.09 -15.95 8.16
C PHE A 117 -29.92 -15.39 9.56
N GLY A 118 -30.19 -14.10 9.79
CA GLY A 118 -29.95 -13.41 11.06
C GLY A 118 -30.98 -13.68 12.16
N LYS A 119 -31.41 -14.93 12.36
CA LYS A 119 -32.46 -15.31 13.32
C LYS A 119 -32.03 -15.28 14.78
N THR A 120 -30.74 -15.33 15.10
CA THR A 120 -30.22 -15.31 16.47
C THR A 120 -29.05 -14.35 16.60
N ARG A 121 -28.83 -13.78 17.79
CA ARG A 121 -27.75 -12.83 18.05
C ARG A 121 -26.37 -13.38 17.63
N LYS A 122 -26.09 -14.64 17.88
CA LYS A 122 -24.84 -15.29 17.49
C LYS A 122 -24.69 -15.36 15.98
N ARG A 123 -25.78 -15.68 15.25
CA ARG A 123 -25.77 -15.73 13.77
C ARG A 123 -25.59 -14.37 13.15
N ILE A 124 -26.21 -13.34 13.71
CA ILE A 124 -26.04 -11.95 13.25
C ILE A 124 -24.57 -11.54 13.33
N ILE A 125 -23.93 -11.76 14.47
CA ILE A 125 -22.50 -11.44 14.67
C ILE A 125 -21.65 -12.23 13.67
N PHE A 126 -21.91 -13.53 13.51
CA PHE A 126 -21.15 -14.36 12.57
C PHE A 126 -21.30 -13.87 11.11
N ILE A 127 -22.52 -13.53 10.68
CA ILE A 127 -22.78 -13.01 9.33
C ILE A 127 -22.04 -11.70 9.09
N ILE A 128 -22.08 -10.78 10.06
CA ILE A 128 -21.37 -9.50 9.96
C ILE A 128 -19.87 -9.72 9.87
N MET A 129 -19.29 -10.56 10.71
CA MET A 129 -17.86 -10.89 10.68
C MET A 129 -17.48 -11.55 9.36
N PHE A 130 -18.25 -12.50 8.88
CA PHE A 130 -18.01 -13.20 7.62
C PHE A 130 -18.11 -12.25 6.43
N ALA A 131 -19.17 -11.43 6.38
CA ALA A 131 -19.36 -10.44 5.32
C ALA A 131 -18.22 -9.41 5.30
N THR A 132 -17.82 -8.90 6.48
CA THR A 132 -16.71 -7.97 6.60
C THR A 132 -15.40 -8.59 6.10
N ALA A 133 -15.09 -9.81 6.52
CA ALA A 133 -13.90 -10.52 6.08
C ALA A 133 -13.90 -10.76 4.56
N PHE A 134 -15.04 -11.21 4.02
CA PHE A 134 -15.19 -11.47 2.59
C PHE A 134 -15.03 -10.19 1.75
N PHE A 135 -15.70 -9.10 2.12
CA PHE A 135 -15.58 -7.85 1.37
C PHE A 135 -14.22 -7.17 1.53
N SER A 136 -13.55 -7.35 2.67
CA SER A 136 -12.20 -6.83 2.90
C SER A 136 -11.14 -7.46 2.00
N MET A 137 -11.43 -8.60 1.37
CA MET A 137 -10.54 -9.19 0.35
C MET A 137 -10.55 -8.39 -0.98
N TRP A 138 -11.61 -7.63 -1.26
CA TRP A 138 -11.81 -6.93 -2.53
C TRP A 138 -11.80 -5.41 -2.38
N LEU A 139 -12.23 -4.92 -1.22
CA LEU A 139 -12.32 -3.50 -0.89
C LEU A 139 -11.21 -3.12 0.10
N SER A 140 -10.93 -1.82 0.22
CA SER A 140 -10.04 -1.35 1.28
C SER A 140 -10.64 -1.64 2.66
N ASN A 141 -9.79 -1.96 3.64
CA ASN A 141 -10.22 -2.26 5.02
C ASN A 141 -11.03 -1.11 5.61
N THR A 142 -10.62 0.13 5.36
CA THR A 142 -11.30 1.33 5.82
C THR A 142 -12.70 1.47 5.22
N ALA A 143 -12.84 1.29 3.91
CA ALA A 143 -14.12 1.34 3.22
C ALA A 143 -15.07 0.25 3.75
N THR A 144 -14.58 -0.98 3.89
CA THR A 144 -15.36 -2.10 4.43
C THR A 144 -15.84 -1.82 5.85
N CYS A 145 -14.98 -1.28 6.71
CA CYS A 145 -15.32 -0.94 8.09
C CYS A 145 -16.40 0.16 8.16
N LEU A 146 -16.23 1.23 7.39
CA LEU A 146 -17.20 2.34 7.33
C LEU A 146 -18.57 1.90 6.79
N LEU A 147 -18.59 0.94 5.85
CA LEU A 147 -19.83 0.41 5.28
C LEU A 147 -20.57 -0.53 6.25
N MET A 148 -19.86 -1.32 7.04
CA MET A 148 -20.46 -2.24 7.99
C MET A 148 -20.93 -1.56 9.29
N LEU A 149 -20.32 -0.44 9.67
CA LEU A 149 -20.65 0.29 10.89
C LEU A 149 -22.14 0.68 11.02
N PRO A 150 -22.80 1.25 9.99
CA PRO A 150 -24.23 1.56 10.07
C PRO A 150 -25.13 0.32 10.18
N ILE A 151 -24.69 -0.81 9.62
CA ILE A 151 -25.44 -2.08 9.66
C ILE A 151 -25.41 -2.68 11.09
N VAL A 152 -24.31 -2.46 11.80
CA VAL A 152 -24.14 -2.95 13.19
C VAL A 152 -24.87 -2.05 14.20
N LYS A 153 -25.02 -0.75 13.90
CA LYS A 153 -25.63 0.23 14.80
C LYS A 153 -27.17 0.20 14.80
N ASN A 154 -27.78 -0.29 13.75
CA ASN A 154 -29.25 -0.45 13.62
C ASN A 154 -29.70 -1.87 13.95
#